data_6785a6efbc6306a21a54c0ad1403d7dc
#
_entry.id   6785a6efbc6306a21a54c0ad1403d7dc
#
_cell.length_a   1.000
_cell.length_b   1.000
_cell.length_c   1.000
_cell.angle_alpha   90.00
_cell.angle_beta   90.00
_cell.angle_gamma   90.00
#
_symmetry.space_group_name_H-M   'P 1'
#
loop_
_entity.id
_entity.type
_entity.pdbx_description
1 polymer ?
#
loop_
_entity_poly.entity_id
_entity_poly.type
_entity_poly.pdbx_seq_one_letter_code
_entity_poly.pdbx_strand_id
1 'polypeptide(L)'
;MQLESKNLPLLISEVKEGLIKTIQATHPQAKDIRDNMFRSLAKEFETFTDIYTTNYDIFLYKIILANNTLNQLKVENMGDFGDGFFEEISSGRLGFQDFDIKPRNLIYLHSSLFIFNQNGNTYKIHKIDGKVEYINLIQIELDNNNFPVYVAEGRADKKYMEINDNYYLRMALNRLKKRNGDLITFGFSFGKSDKHIVDAINSSDTSIIVASIYPDKTESQLSAEISRITNLFPNKGVQFFDSRTMFTFDFPKYAY
;
A
#
# COMPACT_ATOMS: atom_id res chain seq x y z
N MET A 1 -21.22 25.20 -17.99
CA MET A 1 -21.28 24.08 -18.93
C MET A 1 -21.91 22.92 -18.18
N GLN A 2 -23.22 22.72 -18.34
CA GLN A 2 -23.95 21.58 -17.75
C GLN A 2 -23.55 20.36 -18.59
N LEU A 3 -22.77 19.45 -17.98
CA LEU A 3 -22.64 18.09 -18.49
C LEU A 3 -24.03 17.46 -18.37
N GLU A 4 -24.64 17.19 -19.51
CA GLU A 4 -25.96 16.58 -19.57
C GLU A 4 -25.93 15.24 -18.81
N SER A 5 -26.83 15.08 -17.87
CA SER A 5 -26.98 13.88 -17.01
C SER A 5 -27.18 12.56 -17.79
N LYS A 6 -27.42 12.65 -19.09
CA LYS A 6 -27.58 11.51 -20.02
C LYS A 6 -26.30 10.73 -20.29
N ASN A 7 -25.12 11.29 -20.07
CA ASN A 7 -23.83 10.62 -20.37
C ASN A 7 -23.16 9.98 -19.14
N LEU A 8 -23.71 10.15 -17.93
CA LEU A 8 -23.10 9.63 -16.71
C LEU A 8 -22.94 8.10 -16.68
N PRO A 9 -23.95 7.29 -17.08
CA PRO A 9 -23.79 5.83 -17.14
C PRO A 9 -22.71 5.39 -18.14
N LEU A 10 -22.59 6.08 -19.27
CA LEU A 10 -21.56 5.79 -20.28
C LEU A 10 -20.16 6.12 -19.73
N LEU A 11 -19.97 7.27 -19.10
CA LEU A 11 -18.71 7.66 -18.46
C LEU A 11 -18.30 6.68 -17.36
N ILE A 12 -19.25 6.22 -16.55
CA ILE A 12 -19.00 5.20 -15.52
C ILE A 12 -18.52 3.90 -16.16
N SER A 13 -19.17 3.45 -17.25
CA SER A 13 -18.75 2.23 -17.97
C SER A 13 -17.34 2.38 -18.57
N GLU A 14 -17.04 3.52 -19.20
CA GLU A 14 -15.71 3.79 -19.76
C GLU A 14 -14.60 3.80 -18.69
N VAL A 15 -14.87 4.41 -17.51
CA VAL A 15 -13.92 4.42 -16.39
C VAL A 15 -13.69 3.00 -15.85
N LYS A 16 -14.74 2.19 -15.72
CA LYS A 16 -14.63 0.78 -15.30
C LYS A 16 -13.78 -0.03 -16.27
N GLU A 17 -14.11 0.03 -17.57
CA GLU A 17 -13.35 -0.68 -18.59
C GLU A 17 -11.90 -0.24 -18.63
N GLY A 18 -11.64 1.07 -18.52
CA GLY A 18 -10.30 1.63 -18.45
C GLY A 18 -9.51 1.11 -17.26
N LEU A 19 -10.12 1.08 -16.07
CA LEU A 19 -9.51 0.56 -14.85
C LEU A 19 -9.16 -0.92 -15.01
N ILE A 20 -10.10 -1.74 -15.48
CA ILE A 20 -9.91 -3.17 -15.70
C ILE A 20 -8.76 -3.42 -16.68
N LYS A 21 -8.78 -2.76 -17.84
CA LYS A 21 -7.74 -2.90 -18.86
C LYS A 21 -6.37 -2.50 -18.31
N THR A 22 -6.31 -1.42 -17.53
CA THR A 22 -5.06 -0.97 -16.90
C THR A 22 -4.55 -1.99 -15.90
N ILE A 23 -5.40 -2.51 -15.01
CA ILE A 23 -5.02 -3.54 -14.04
C ILE A 23 -4.51 -4.80 -14.77
N GLN A 24 -5.24 -5.27 -15.78
CA GLN A 24 -4.85 -6.46 -16.55
C GLN A 24 -3.53 -6.29 -17.32
N ALA A 25 -3.25 -5.07 -17.81
CA ALA A 25 -2.04 -4.77 -18.55
C ALA A 25 -0.81 -4.55 -17.67
N THR A 26 -1.00 -4.02 -16.46
CA THR A 26 0.11 -3.64 -15.57
C THR A 26 0.35 -4.65 -14.45
N HIS A 27 -0.65 -5.46 -14.09
CA HIS A 27 -0.52 -6.43 -13.01
C HIS A 27 0.08 -7.72 -13.56
N PRO A 28 1.29 -8.13 -13.14
CA PRO A 28 1.84 -9.42 -13.52
C PRO A 28 0.91 -10.54 -13.07
N GLN A 29 0.73 -11.53 -13.92
CA GLN A 29 -0.05 -12.71 -13.58
C GLN A 29 0.70 -13.55 -12.54
N ALA A 30 -0.02 -14.37 -11.77
CA ALA A 30 0.60 -15.24 -10.76
C ALA A 30 1.70 -16.15 -11.36
N LYS A 31 1.56 -16.56 -12.63
CA LYS A 31 2.57 -17.34 -13.36
C LYS A 31 3.88 -16.60 -13.64
N ASP A 32 3.85 -15.25 -13.66
CA ASP A 32 4.98 -14.42 -14.00
C ASP A 32 5.91 -14.18 -12.80
N ILE A 33 5.43 -14.48 -11.58
CA ILE A 33 6.18 -14.34 -10.34
C ILE A 33 6.27 -15.71 -9.67
N ARG A 34 7.49 -16.20 -9.54
CA ARG A 34 7.74 -17.51 -8.92
C ARG A 34 7.51 -17.46 -7.42
N ASP A 35 6.96 -18.51 -6.84
CA ASP A 35 6.72 -18.61 -5.38
C ASP A 35 8.00 -18.40 -4.55
N ASN A 36 9.15 -18.83 -5.04
CA ASN A 36 10.42 -18.62 -4.35
C ASN A 36 10.82 -17.14 -4.24
N MET A 37 10.40 -16.29 -5.18
CA MET A 37 10.62 -14.84 -5.11
C MET A 37 9.82 -14.23 -3.97
N PHE A 38 8.54 -14.58 -3.83
CA PHE A 38 7.73 -14.12 -2.70
C PHE A 38 8.30 -14.57 -1.37
N ARG A 39 8.81 -15.79 -1.26
CA ARG A 39 9.44 -16.31 -0.04
C ARG A 39 10.74 -15.60 0.29
N SER A 40 11.57 -15.27 -0.70
CA SER A 40 12.79 -14.50 -0.49
C SER A 40 12.48 -13.08 -0.02
N LEU A 41 11.53 -12.40 -0.68
CA LEU A 41 11.04 -11.09 -0.28
C LEU A 41 10.43 -11.11 1.14
N ALA A 42 9.66 -12.13 1.44
CA ALA A 42 9.00 -12.26 2.73
C ALA A 42 9.97 -12.27 3.91
N LYS A 43 11.18 -12.81 3.74
CA LYS A 43 12.21 -12.81 4.77
C LYS A 43 12.69 -11.42 5.14
N GLU A 44 12.76 -10.50 4.16
CA GLU A 44 13.18 -9.11 4.39
C GLU A 44 12.20 -8.37 5.30
N PHE A 45 10.94 -8.81 5.35
CA PHE A 45 9.91 -8.19 6.18
C PHE A 45 9.84 -8.76 7.61
N GLU A 46 10.65 -9.75 7.96
CA GLU A 46 10.60 -10.41 9.29
C GLU A 46 10.81 -9.44 10.45
N THR A 47 11.63 -8.42 10.27
CA THR A 47 12.01 -7.46 11.33
C THR A 47 11.05 -6.28 11.48
N PHE A 48 10.14 -6.07 10.52
CA PHE A 48 9.22 -4.94 10.57
C PHE A 48 7.98 -5.25 11.41
N THR A 49 7.53 -4.27 12.17
CA THR A 49 6.29 -4.34 12.94
C THR A 49 5.09 -3.85 12.13
N ASP A 50 5.17 -2.67 11.51
CA ASP A 50 4.15 -2.16 10.61
C ASP A 50 4.77 -1.83 9.27
N ILE A 51 4.05 -2.12 8.21
CA ILE A 51 4.41 -1.80 6.83
C ILE A 51 3.33 -0.89 6.28
N TYR A 52 3.72 0.30 5.85
CA TYR A 52 2.83 1.27 5.23
C TYR A 52 3.11 1.35 3.73
N THR A 53 2.06 1.40 2.93
CA THR A 53 2.20 1.55 1.47
C THR A 53 1.24 2.58 0.91
N THR A 54 1.69 3.29 -0.12
CA THR A 54 0.85 4.16 -0.96
C THR A 54 0.49 3.49 -2.29
N ASN A 55 1.04 2.29 -2.56
CA ASN A 55 0.74 1.54 -3.76
C ASN A 55 -0.62 0.86 -3.67
N TYR A 56 -1.33 0.82 -4.79
CA TYR A 56 -2.65 0.19 -4.91
C TYR A 56 -2.58 -1.30 -5.23
N ASP A 57 -1.40 -1.81 -5.61
CA ASP A 57 -1.20 -3.19 -6.08
C ASP A 57 -1.37 -4.25 -4.99
N ILE A 58 -1.48 -5.52 -5.42
CA ILE A 58 -1.62 -6.67 -4.53
C ILE A 58 -0.30 -7.37 -4.21
N PHE A 59 0.84 -6.91 -4.75
CA PHE A 59 2.12 -7.62 -4.61
C PHE A 59 2.60 -7.66 -3.17
N LEU A 60 2.60 -6.52 -2.51
CA LEU A 60 2.99 -6.43 -1.11
C LEU A 60 2.10 -7.32 -0.23
N TYR A 61 0.80 -7.39 -0.52
CA TYR A 61 -0.11 -8.30 0.17
C TYR A 61 0.28 -9.77 -0.01
N LYS A 62 0.65 -10.20 -1.23
CA LYS A 62 1.13 -11.57 -1.49
C LYS A 62 2.43 -11.87 -0.75
N ILE A 63 3.36 -10.90 -0.67
CA ILE A 63 4.61 -11.04 0.09
C ILE A 63 4.30 -11.25 1.58
N ILE A 64 3.38 -10.47 2.13
CA ILE A 64 2.97 -10.59 3.54
C ILE A 64 2.28 -11.91 3.83
N LEU A 65 1.44 -12.42 2.94
CA LEU A 65 0.86 -13.75 3.08
C LEU A 65 1.94 -14.85 3.09
N ALA A 66 2.97 -14.72 2.24
CA ALA A 66 4.11 -15.63 2.26
C ALA A 66 4.92 -15.51 3.57
N ASN A 67 5.10 -14.30 4.12
CA ASN A 67 5.74 -14.08 5.42
C ASN A 67 4.94 -14.76 6.54
N ASN A 68 3.61 -14.60 6.59
CA ASN A 68 2.75 -15.23 7.58
C ASN A 68 2.87 -16.76 7.52
N THR A 69 2.89 -17.34 6.31
CA THR A 69 3.09 -18.78 6.12
C THR A 69 4.45 -19.24 6.65
N LEU A 70 5.53 -18.48 6.40
CA LEU A 70 6.86 -18.80 6.91
C LEU A 70 6.93 -18.68 8.44
N ASN A 71 6.26 -17.68 9.02
CA ASN A 71 6.20 -17.47 10.45
C ASN A 71 5.57 -18.65 11.18
N GLN A 72 4.48 -19.21 10.66
CA GLN A 72 3.78 -20.36 11.25
C GLN A 72 4.68 -21.61 11.34
N LEU A 73 5.74 -21.68 10.55
CA LEU A 73 6.71 -22.78 10.55
C LEU A 73 7.87 -22.59 11.56
N LYS A 74 7.95 -21.45 12.25
CA LYS A 74 9.04 -21.12 13.18
C LYS A 74 8.65 -21.44 14.62
N VAL A 75 9.66 -21.86 15.40
CA VAL A 75 9.53 -22.10 16.85
C VAL A 75 9.31 -20.79 17.60
N GLU A 76 10.05 -19.73 17.21
CA GLU A 76 9.87 -18.36 17.70
C GLU A 76 9.16 -17.55 16.64
N ASN A 77 7.92 -17.18 16.91
CA ASN A 77 7.05 -16.50 15.97
C ASN A 77 6.79 -15.06 16.44
N MET A 78 7.17 -14.08 15.65
CA MET A 78 6.87 -12.65 15.91
C MET A 78 5.39 -12.29 15.71
N GLY A 79 4.55 -13.27 15.36
CA GLY A 79 3.15 -13.07 15.01
C GLY A 79 2.96 -12.74 13.52
N ASP A 80 1.79 -13.08 13.04
CA ASP A 80 1.42 -12.80 11.66
C ASP A 80 1.09 -11.32 11.47
N PHE A 81 1.35 -10.82 10.27
CA PHE A 81 0.81 -9.53 9.86
C PHE A 81 -0.71 -9.62 9.68
N GLY A 82 -1.40 -8.64 10.23
CA GLY A 82 -2.78 -8.33 9.91
C GLY A 82 -2.89 -7.17 8.91
N ASP A 83 -4.10 -6.77 8.62
CA ASP A 83 -4.41 -5.60 7.79
C ASP A 83 -5.69 -4.88 8.27
N GLY A 84 -6.18 -5.27 9.45
CA GLY A 84 -7.36 -4.70 10.07
C GLY A 84 -8.70 -5.28 9.60
N PHE A 85 -8.70 -6.23 8.65
CA PHE A 85 -9.90 -6.86 8.09
C PHE A 85 -10.05 -8.30 8.60
N PHE A 86 -10.98 -8.54 9.52
CA PHE A 86 -11.10 -9.84 10.20
C PHE A 86 -12.51 -10.42 10.21
N GLU A 87 -13.54 -9.58 10.18
CA GLU A 87 -14.92 -10.04 10.28
C GLU A 87 -15.49 -10.36 8.90
N GLU A 88 -15.92 -11.61 8.71
CA GLU A 88 -16.64 -11.99 7.50
C GLU A 88 -18.04 -11.36 7.49
N ILE A 89 -18.23 -10.35 6.66
CA ILE A 89 -19.53 -9.65 6.50
C ILE A 89 -20.42 -10.29 5.43
N SER A 90 -19.80 -11.01 4.49
CA SER A 90 -20.46 -11.87 3.49
C SER A 90 -19.39 -12.75 2.84
N SER A 91 -19.83 -13.76 2.08
CA SER A 91 -18.93 -14.67 1.38
C SER A 91 -17.89 -13.93 0.54
N GLY A 92 -16.63 -14.08 0.87
CA GLY A 92 -15.50 -13.44 0.18
C GLY A 92 -15.25 -11.97 0.52
N ARG A 93 -15.90 -11.42 1.57
CA ARG A 93 -15.71 -10.04 2.02
C ARG A 93 -15.43 -9.98 3.51
N LEU A 94 -14.31 -9.37 3.89
CA LEU A 94 -13.93 -9.09 5.27
C LEU A 94 -14.11 -7.61 5.58
N GLY A 95 -14.86 -7.28 6.64
CA GLY A 95 -15.04 -5.93 7.14
C GLY A 95 -13.81 -5.42 7.89
N PHE A 96 -13.55 -4.12 7.77
CA PHE A 96 -12.51 -3.46 8.55
C PHE A 96 -12.97 -3.28 10.00
N GLN A 97 -12.12 -3.66 10.94
CA GLN A 97 -12.35 -3.49 12.38
C GLN A 97 -11.32 -2.54 13.00
N ASP A 98 -10.09 -3.01 13.17
CA ASP A 98 -9.00 -2.24 13.75
C ASP A 98 -7.64 -2.84 13.40
N PHE A 99 -6.58 -2.01 13.44
CA PHE A 99 -5.18 -2.45 13.31
C PHE A 99 -4.60 -3.01 14.61
N ASP A 100 -5.22 -2.79 15.76
CA ASP A 100 -4.70 -3.25 17.06
C ASP A 100 -5.00 -4.74 17.34
N ILE A 101 -5.77 -5.41 16.47
CA ILE A 101 -6.08 -6.85 16.59
C ILE A 101 -4.82 -7.72 16.39
N LYS A 102 -3.89 -7.28 15.53
CA LYS A 102 -2.61 -7.95 15.31
C LYS A 102 -1.45 -7.03 15.70
N PRO A 103 -0.35 -7.58 16.24
CA PRO A 103 0.80 -6.77 16.63
C PRO A 103 1.57 -6.18 15.45
N ARG A 104 1.46 -6.82 14.29
CA ARG A 104 2.11 -6.43 13.03
C ARG A 104 1.06 -6.18 11.96
N ASN A 105 1.21 -5.11 11.17
CA ASN A 105 0.20 -4.77 10.18
C ASN A 105 0.78 -4.33 8.84
N LEU A 106 0.07 -4.72 7.76
CA LEU A 106 0.17 -4.10 6.46
C LEU A 106 -0.94 -3.06 6.30
N ILE A 107 -0.58 -1.82 6.04
CA ILE A 107 -1.46 -0.66 6.09
C ILE A 107 -1.38 0.10 4.77
N TYR A 108 -2.51 0.23 4.08
CA TYR A 108 -2.62 0.96 2.82
C TYR A 108 -3.05 2.41 3.09
N LEU A 109 -2.11 3.37 2.99
CA LEU A 109 -2.36 4.79 3.26
C LEU A 109 -3.24 5.46 2.20
N HIS A 110 -3.23 4.96 0.97
CA HIS A 110 -4.05 5.44 -0.15
C HIS A 110 -5.05 4.39 -0.63
N SER A 111 -5.30 3.34 0.18
CA SER A 111 -6.11 2.18 -0.17
C SER A 111 -5.43 1.20 -1.13
N SER A 112 -6.20 0.22 -1.62
CA SER A 112 -5.75 -0.81 -2.54
C SER A 112 -6.88 -1.21 -3.48
N LEU A 113 -6.53 -1.84 -4.61
CA LEU A 113 -7.49 -2.33 -5.61
C LEU A 113 -8.49 -3.37 -5.08
N PHE A 114 -8.22 -3.98 -3.93
CA PHE A 114 -9.08 -4.99 -3.31
C PHE A 114 -9.80 -4.50 -2.03
N ILE A 115 -9.72 -3.18 -1.73
CA ILE A 115 -10.44 -2.53 -0.62
C ILE A 115 -11.55 -1.67 -1.18
N PHE A 116 -12.76 -1.90 -0.72
CA PHE A 116 -14.00 -1.29 -1.21
C PHE A 116 -14.76 -0.58 -0.08
N ASN A 117 -15.70 0.28 -0.45
CA ASN A 117 -16.63 0.89 0.48
C ASN A 117 -18.07 0.65 -0.01
N GLN A 118 -18.92 0.17 0.89
CA GLN A 118 -20.34 0.04 0.63
C GLN A 118 -21.12 0.58 1.83
N ASN A 119 -21.96 1.61 1.60
CA ASN A 119 -22.80 2.24 2.64
C ASN A 119 -22.00 2.73 3.86
N GLY A 120 -20.80 3.28 3.65
CA GLY A 120 -19.93 3.77 4.73
C GLY A 120 -19.06 2.69 5.40
N ASN A 121 -19.29 1.41 5.09
CA ASN A 121 -18.49 0.32 5.63
C ASN A 121 -17.37 -0.06 4.66
N THR A 122 -16.14 -0.02 5.13
CA THR A 122 -14.98 -0.46 4.35
C THR A 122 -14.77 -1.95 4.49
N TYR A 123 -14.61 -2.65 3.39
CA TYR A 123 -14.34 -4.09 3.35
C TYR A 123 -13.24 -4.43 2.36
N LYS A 124 -12.64 -5.58 2.55
CA LYS A 124 -11.66 -6.18 1.68
C LYS A 124 -12.23 -7.45 1.04
N ILE A 125 -12.01 -7.63 -0.27
CA ILE A 125 -12.25 -8.92 -0.91
C ILE A 125 -11.14 -9.89 -0.54
N HIS A 126 -11.51 -11.16 -0.30
CA HIS A 126 -10.55 -12.21 -0.02
C HIS A 126 -10.89 -13.51 -0.76
N LYS A 127 -9.88 -14.35 -0.97
CA LYS A 127 -10.08 -15.67 -1.59
C LYS A 127 -10.58 -16.66 -0.54
N ILE A 128 -11.69 -17.33 -0.82
CA ILE A 128 -12.24 -18.35 0.08
C ILE A 128 -11.52 -19.69 -0.09
N ASP A 129 -11.24 -20.07 -1.35
CA ASP A 129 -10.71 -21.40 -1.71
C ASP A 129 -9.39 -21.35 -2.50
N GLY A 130 -8.84 -20.18 -2.71
CA GLY A 130 -7.58 -19.98 -3.44
C GLY A 130 -7.65 -20.18 -4.95
N LYS A 131 -8.82 -20.54 -5.51
CA LYS A 131 -8.96 -20.89 -6.94
C LYS A 131 -9.19 -19.70 -7.85
N VAL A 132 -9.77 -18.61 -7.32
CA VAL A 132 -10.09 -17.42 -8.11
C VAL A 132 -9.00 -16.37 -7.96
N GLU A 133 -8.49 -15.84 -9.07
CA GLU A 133 -7.51 -14.74 -9.03
C GLU A 133 -8.15 -13.43 -8.52
N TYR A 134 -7.39 -12.63 -7.78
CA TYR A 134 -7.88 -11.34 -7.23
C TYR A 134 -8.42 -10.41 -8.32
N ILE A 135 -7.83 -10.41 -9.52
CA ILE A 135 -8.32 -9.62 -10.66
C ILE A 135 -9.77 -9.98 -11.00
N ASN A 136 -10.12 -11.26 -10.98
CA ASN A 136 -11.49 -11.70 -11.28
C ASN A 136 -12.46 -11.28 -10.17
N LEU A 137 -12.02 -11.30 -8.91
CA LEU A 137 -12.83 -10.81 -7.79
C LEU A 137 -13.06 -9.30 -7.87
N ILE A 138 -12.04 -8.53 -8.23
CA ILE A 138 -12.15 -7.08 -8.48
C ILE A 138 -13.15 -6.82 -9.62
N GLN A 139 -13.08 -7.60 -10.70
CA GLN A 139 -14.01 -7.48 -11.83
C GLN A 139 -15.45 -7.68 -11.38
N ILE A 140 -15.72 -8.73 -10.58
CA ILE A 140 -17.06 -9.01 -10.04
C ILE A 140 -17.58 -7.81 -9.21
N GLU A 141 -16.75 -7.20 -8.38
CA GLU A 141 -17.15 -6.02 -7.62
C GLU A 141 -17.49 -4.82 -8.53
N LEU A 142 -16.65 -4.58 -9.54
CA LEU A 142 -16.88 -3.51 -10.52
C LEU A 142 -18.18 -3.74 -11.31
N ASP A 143 -18.48 -4.99 -11.69
CA ASP A 143 -19.72 -5.34 -12.39
C ASP A 143 -20.97 -5.11 -11.52
N ASN A 144 -20.80 -5.24 -10.20
CA ASN A 144 -21.83 -4.91 -9.21
C ASN A 144 -21.87 -3.41 -8.82
N ASN A 145 -21.21 -2.54 -9.57
CA ASN A 145 -21.08 -1.10 -9.30
C ASN A 145 -20.35 -0.74 -7.99
N ASN A 146 -19.59 -1.65 -7.42
CA ASN A 146 -18.71 -1.35 -6.31
C ASN A 146 -17.35 -0.92 -6.85
N PHE A 147 -16.86 0.25 -6.44
CA PHE A 147 -15.54 0.74 -6.81
C PHE A 147 -14.56 0.59 -5.65
N PRO A 148 -13.28 0.26 -5.92
CA PRO A 148 -12.25 0.32 -4.90
C PRO A 148 -12.21 1.70 -4.25
N VAL A 149 -11.92 1.74 -2.96
CA VAL A 149 -11.57 2.99 -2.29
C VAL A 149 -10.30 3.54 -2.95
N TYR A 150 -10.34 4.79 -3.33
CA TYR A 150 -9.28 5.41 -4.11
C TYR A 150 -8.99 6.82 -3.60
N VAL A 151 -7.72 7.11 -3.36
CA VAL A 151 -7.25 8.47 -3.06
C VAL A 151 -6.71 9.07 -4.35
N ALA A 152 -7.50 9.93 -4.98
CA ALA A 152 -7.17 10.50 -6.27
C ALA A 152 -5.84 11.25 -6.27
N GLU A 153 -5.08 11.13 -7.36
CA GLU A 153 -3.92 11.99 -7.57
C GLU A 153 -4.36 13.46 -7.69
N GLY A 154 -3.62 14.36 -7.07
CA GLY A 154 -3.97 15.77 -7.09
C GLY A 154 -3.38 16.57 -5.94
N ARG A 155 -4.13 17.59 -5.53
CA ARG A 155 -3.72 18.50 -4.45
C ARG A 155 -3.80 17.81 -3.09
N ALA A 156 -2.83 18.12 -2.21
CA ALA A 156 -2.74 17.53 -0.87
C ALA A 156 -3.99 17.74 -0.01
N ASP A 157 -4.67 18.89 -0.14
CA ASP A 157 -5.91 19.19 0.57
C ASP A 157 -7.05 18.26 0.17
N LYS A 158 -7.20 17.95 -1.11
CA LYS A 158 -8.21 16.99 -1.61
C LYS A 158 -7.92 15.56 -1.14
N LYS A 159 -6.67 15.11 -1.29
CA LYS A 159 -6.25 13.79 -0.75
C LYS A 159 -6.57 13.67 0.74
N TYR A 160 -6.26 14.72 1.51
CA TYR A 160 -6.54 14.72 2.95
C TYR A 160 -8.03 14.64 3.28
N MET A 161 -8.89 15.30 2.50
CA MET A 161 -10.35 15.20 2.67
C MET A 161 -10.82 13.76 2.38
N GLU A 162 -10.44 13.16 1.26
CA GLU A 162 -10.80 11.78 0.90
C GLU A 162 -10.37 10.78 1.98
N ILE A 163 -9.15 10.95 2.53
CA ILE A 163 -8.64 10.11 3.62
C ILE A 163 -9.49 10.27 4.88
N ASN A 164 -9.88 11.49 5.24
CA ASN A 164 -10.69 11.73 6.43
C ASN A 164 -12.13 11.23 6.30
N ASP A 165 -12.69 11.24 5.09
CA ASP A 165 -14.04 10.77 4.82
C ASP A 165 -14.18 9.25 4.86
N ASN A 166 -13.07 8.51 4.65
CA ASN A 166 -13.05 7.05 4.75
C ASN A 166 -12.51 6.60 6.12
N TYR A 167 -13.28 5.77 6.83
CA TYR A 167 -12.90 5.31 8.19
C TYR A 167 -11.58 4.54 8.21
N TYR A 168 -11.38 3.60 7.30
CA TYR A 168 -10.14 2.82 7.19
C TYR A 168 -8.92 3.72 6.94
N LEU A 169 -9.00 4.62 5.95
CA LEU A 169 -7.89 5.51 5.59
C LEU A 169 -7.54 6.46 6.74
N ARG A 170 -8.56 6.99 7.43
CA ARG A 170 -8.36 7.83 8.61
C ARG A 170 -7.66 7.07 9.73
N MET A 171 -8.05 5.82 10.00
CA MET A 171 -7.38 4.97 11.00
C MET A 171 -5.95 4.63 10.57
N ALA A 172 -5.71 4.34 9.30
CA ALA A 172 -4.38 4.10 8.73
C ALA A 172 -3.44 5.29 8.94
N LEU A 173 -3.90 6.50 8.60
CA LEU A 173 -3.11 7.73 8.81
C LEU A 173 -2.89 8.03 10.30
N ASN A 174 -3.90 7.81 11.15
CA ASN A 174 -3.79 8.00 12.59
C ASN A 174 -2.81 7.01 13.24
N ARG A 175 -2.74 5.78 12.73
CA ARG A 175 -1.75 4.81 13.20
C ARG A 175 -0.33 5.27 12.88
N LEU A 176 -0.10 5.81 11.68
CA LEU A 176 1.20 6.41 11.32
C LEU A 176 1.57 7.58 12.24
N LYS A 177 0.59 8.46 12.58
CA LYS A 177 0.80 9.58 13.52
C LYS A 177 1.19 9.15 14.93
N LYS A 178 0.77 7.96 15.37
CA LYS A 178 1.06 7.41 16.70
C LYS A 178 2.28 6.49 16.72
N ARG A 179 2.98 6.37 15.59
CA ARG A 179 4.12 5.47 15.47
C ARG A 179 5.29 5.94 16.33
N ASN A 180 5.97 4.99 16.95
CA ASN A 180 7.26 5.15 17.62
C ASN A 180 8.32 4.29 16.93
N GLY A 181 9.59 4.50 17.28
CA GLY A 181 10.72 3.78 16.69
C GLY A 181 11.15 4.36 15.34
N ASP A 182 12.12 3.72 14.71
CA ASP A 182 12.69 4.19 13.46
C ASP A 182 11.78 3.87 12.27
N LEU A 183 11.82 4.73 11.26
CA LEU A 183 11.05 4.61 10.03
C LEU A 183 11.99 4.44 8.83
N ILE A 184 11.86 3.34 8.11
CA ILE A 184 12.53 3.15 6.83
C ILE A 184 11.54 3.47 5.72
N THR A 185 11.94 4.29 4.74
CA THR A 185 11.12 4.59 3.57
C THR A 185 11.81 4.11 2.31
N PHE A 186 11.06 3.42 1.43
CA PHE A 186 11.54 2.89 0.18
C PHE A 186 10.67 3.33 -0.98
N GLY A 187 11.26 3.94 -2.01
CA GLY A 187 10.56 4.39 -3.20
C GLY A 187 9.58 5.55 -2.98
N PHE A 188 9.59 6.19 -1.82
CA PHE A 188 8.70 7.29 -1.48
C PHE A 188 9.37 8.64 -1.72
N SER A 189 8.79 9.44 -2.62
CA SER A 189 9.41 10.71 -3.09
C SER A 189 9.23 11.89 -2.12
N PHE A 190 8.40 11.78 -1.09
CA PHE A 190 8.00 12.91 -0.23
C PHE A 190 7.49 14.11 -1.05
N GLY A 191 6.68 13.83 -2.04
CA GLY A 191 6.08 14.82 -2.93
C GLY A 191 5.13 15.76 -2.22
N LYS A 192 4.91 16.94 -2.79
CA LYS A 192 3.99 17.95 -2.22
C LYS A 192 2.55 17.44 -2.11
N SER A 193 2.14 16.54 -3.00
CA SER A 193 0.81 15.89 -2.99
C SER A 193 0.61 14.97 -1.78
N ASP A 194 1.70 14.47 -1.20
CA ASP A 194 1.69 13.54 -0.07
C ASP A 194 2.06 14.21 1.26
N LYS A 195 1.84 15.53 1.34
CA LYS A 195 2.09 16.33 2.54
C LYS A 195 1.41 15.74 3.79
N HIS A 196 0.24 15.14 3.67
CA HIS A 196 -0.49 14.50 4.78
C HIS A 196 0.32 13.36 5.42
N ILE A 197 1.12 12.62 4.64
CA ILE A 197 2.02 11.57 5.14
C ILE A 197 3.22 12.20 5.85
N VAL A 198 3.82 13.23 5.25
CA VAL A 198 4.94 13.98 5.87
C VAL A 198 4.50 14.59 7.20
N ASP A 199 3.31 15.20 7.26
CA ASP A 199 2.74 15.76 8.48
C ASP A 199 2.47 14.67 9.54
N ALA A 200 2.00 13.49 9.12
CA ALA A 200 1.79 12.36 10.02
C ALA A 200 3.11 11.86 10.63
N ILE A 201 4.17 11.73 9.82
CA ILE A 201 5.50 11.35 10.28
C ILE A 201 6.06 12.42 11.23
N ASN A 202 5.92 13.71 10.92
CA ASN A 202 6.36 14.79 11.81
C ASN A 202 5.63 14.77 13.16
N SER A 203 4.38 14.38 13.18
CA SER A 203 3.55 14.27 14.40
C SER A 203 3.81 12.98 15.20
N SER A 204 4.52 12.01 14.65
CA SER A 204 4.81 10.73 15.32
C SER A 204 6.01 10.85 16.27
N ASP A 205 6.17 9.84 17.13
CA ASP A 205 7.32 9.70 18.03
C ASP A 205 8.55 9.04 17.36
N THR A 206 8.53 8.90 16.03
CA THR A 206 9.68 8.45 15.25
C THR A 206 10.85 9.40 15.44
N SER A 207 12.03 8.85 15.78
CA SER A 207 13.24 9.65 16.00
C SER A 207 14.13 9.73 14.76
N ILE A 208 14.24 8.62 14.03
CA ILE A 208 15.11 8.50 12.86
C ILE A 208 14.27 8.06 11.65
N ILE A 209 14.51 8.75 10.53
CA ILE A 209 13.96 8.38 9.22
C ILE A 209 15.13 7.96 8.34
N VAL A 210 15.10 6.73 7.85
CA VAL A 210 16.09 6.20 6.90
C VAL A 210 15.44 6.15 5.53
N ALA A 211 15.81 7.10 4.66
CA ALA A 211 15.15 7.28 3.37
C ALA A 211 15.97 6.71 2.21
N SER A 212 15.33 5.93 1.34
CA SER A 212 15.97 5.47 0.11
C SER A 212 16.14 6.62 -0.89
N ILE A 213 17.30 6.67 -1.54
CA ILE A 213 17.57 7.56 -2.67
C ILE A 213 18.01 6.72 -3.86
N TYR A 214 17.46 7.04 -5.03
CA TYR A 214 17.93 6.47 -6.28
C TYR A 214 19.20 7.21 -6.73
N PRO A 215 20.35 6.50 -6.85
CA PRO A 215 21.65 7.15 -6.98
C PRO A 215 22.01 7.60 -8.40
N ASP A 216 21.26 7.20 -9.45
CA ASP A 216 21.56 7.56 -10.84
C ASP A 216 21.16 9.03 -11.13
N LYS A 217 21.69 9.94 -10.30
CA LYS A 217 21.52 11.38 -10.37
C LYS A 217 22.89 12.04 -10.37
N THR A 218 22.97 13.27 -10.89
CA THR A 218 24.18 14.07 -10.71
C THR A 218 24.38 14.38 -9.24
N GLU A 219 25.61 14.65 -8.84
CA GLU A 219 25.97 15.00 -7.46
C GLU A 219 25.17 16.21 -6.94
N SER A 220 24.95 17.21 -7.79
CA SER A 220 24.13 18.38 -7.47
C SER A 220 22.65 18.01 -7.25
N GLN A 221 22.07 17.13 -8.09
CA GLN A 221 20.69 16.68 -7.92
C GLN A 221 20.51 15.84 -6.65
N LEU A 222 21.50 14.99 -6.34
CA LEU A 222 21.49 14.18 -5.14
C LEU A 222 21.55 15.05 -3.88
N SER A 223 22.48 16.02 -3.84
CA SER A 223 22.62 16.96 -2.73
C SER A 223 21.36 17.82 -2.53
N ALA A 224 20.74 18.27 -3.62
CA ALA A 224 19.49 19.03 -3.56
C ALA A 224 18.34 18.19 -3.00
N GLU A 225 18.23 16.92 -3.39
CA GLU A 225 17.19 16.01 -2.88
C GLU A 225 17.39 15.66 -1.41
N ILE A 226 18.61 15.34 -1.00
CA ILE A 226 19.00 15.13 0.41
C ILE A 226 18.57 16.34 1.24
N SER A 227 18.99 17.55 0.82
CA SER A 227 18.64 18.79 1.52
C SER A 227 17.13 19.00 1.59
N ARG A 228 16.41 18.74 0.49
CA ARG A 228 14.96 18.88 0.42
C ARG A 228 14.26 17.95 1.41
N ILE A 229 14.63 16.67 1.44
CA ILE A 229 14.00 15.68 2.33
C ILE A 229 14.35 16.00 3.78
N THR A 230 15.60 16.31 4.10
CA THR A 230 16.02 16.68 5.46
C THR A 230 15.22 17.87 5.99
N ASN A 231 14.98 18.89 5.16
CA ASN A 231 14.21 20.08 5.54
C ASN A 231 12.71 19.79 5.80
N LEU A 232 12.17 18.66 5.33
CA LEU A 232 10.80 18.26 5.66
C LEU A 232 10.64 17.76 7.10
N PHE A 233 11.74 17.38 7.77
CA PHE A 233 11.76 16.76 9.08
C PHE A 233 12.69 17.47 10.06
N PRO A 234 12.40 18.73 10.44
CA PRO A 234 13.32 19.59 11.19
C PRO A 234 13.65 19.08 12.60
N ASN A 235 12.80 18.24 13.17
CA ASN A 235 12.95 17.72 14.54
C ASN A 235 13.31 16.22 14.57
N LYS A 236 13.74 15.64 13.45
CA LYS A 236 14.05 14.22 13.34
C LYS A 236 15.41 14.00 12.69
N GLY A 237 16.10 12.93 13.07
CA GLY A 237 17.28 12.47 12.34
C GLY A 237 16.89 11.93 10.97
N VAL A 238 17.56 12.37 9.91
CA VAL A 238 17.33 11.83 8.56
C VAL A 238 18.63 11.23 8.05
N GLN A 239 18.57 9.97 7.68
CA GLN A 239 19.65 9.22 7.07
C GLN A 239 19.23 8.74 5.69
N PHE A 240 20.19 8.42 4.83
CA PHE A 240 19.92 8.03 3.45
C PHE A 240 20.66 6.76 3.08
N PHE A 241 20.05 5.95 2.23
CA PHE A 241 20.69 4.78 1.65
C PHE A 241 20.37 4.67 0.15
N ASP A 242 21.24 3.96 -0.56
CA ASP A 242 21.04 3.65 -1.98
C ASP A 242 19.87 2.65 -2.15
N SER A 243 18.83 3.04 -2.86
CA SER A 243 17.64 2.20 -3.08
C SER A 243 17.96 0.85 -3.72
N ARG A 244 19.10 0.70 -4.38
CA ARG A 244 19.55 -0.57 -5.00
C ARG A 244 20.11 -1.56 -3.98
N THR A 245 20.37 -1.15 -2.74
CA THR A 245 20.92 -2.00 -1.68
C THR A 245 19.85 -2.71 -0.84
N MET A 246 18.59 -2.28 -0.94
CA MET A 246 17.46 -2.91 -0.27
C MET A 246 16.75 -3.84 -1.25
N PHE A 247 16.27 -4.98 -0.76
CA PHE A 247 15.59 -6.00 -1.59
C PHE A 247 16.46 -6.51 -2.75
N THR A 248 17.76 -6.63 -2.50
CA THR A 248 18.68 -7.20 -3.47
C THR A 248 18.49 -8.71 -3.56
N PHE A 249 17.93 -9.16 -4.67
CA PHE A 249 17.79 -10.58 -4.96
C PHE A 249 18.79 -10.96 -6.04
N ASP A 250 19.46 -12.09 -5.85
CA ASP A 250 20.10 -12.80 -6.95
C ASP A 250 18.99 -13.37 -7.85
N PHE A 251 18.40 -12.51 -8.66
CA PHE A 251 17.61 -12.99 -9.78
C PHE A 251 18.56 -13.74 -10.71
N PRO A 252 18.34 -15.02 -11.01
CA PRO A 252 19.08 -15.64 -12.08
C PRO A 252 18.87 -14.73 -13.31
N LYS A 253 19.99 -14.21 -13.85
CA LYS A 253 19.98 -13.41 -15.08
C LYS A 253 19.27 -14.25 -16.13
N TYR A 254 18.04 -13.91 -16.46
CA TYR A 254 17.35 -14.54 -17.58
C TYR A 254 18.08 -14.06 -18.82
N ALA A 255 18.71 -15.00 -19.52
CA ALA A 255 18.99 -14.83 -20.94
C ALA A 255 17.60 -14.63 -21.62
N TYR A 256 17.42 -13.48 -22.25
CA TYR A 256 16.32 -13.21 -23.14
C TYR A 256 16.43 -14.11 -24.37
#